data_16d3c10685b77ba69dd102eb7f1230a1
#
_entry.id   16d3c10685b77ba69dd102eb7f1230a1
#
_cell.length_a   1.000
_cell.length_b   1.000
_cell.length_c   1.000
_cell.angle_alpha   90.00
_cell.angle_beta   90.00
_cell.angle_gamma   90.00
#
_symmetry.space_group_name_H-M   'P 1'
#
loop_
_entity.id
_entity.type
_entity.pdbx_description
1 polymer ?
#
loop_
_entity_poly.entity_id
_entity_poly.type
_entity_poly.pdbx_seq_one_letter_code
_entity_poly.pdbx_strand_id
1 'polypeptide(L)'
;MNTALLDAMKEAPGVARQSLLPNGSVLRPARIKDGVRIQALVNEHASKGLMLPRSLNQVYQSIREFTVVEHDGQLQGCGALQLAWDDLAEIRSLAVDPKWQGAGIGRAIVESLLAQAEELGVPRVFALTYQGGFFAKLGFRPIERSELPRKIWVDCIDCLKFPHCDEEAFIVDLPNRGGRPRQDGVRKALVADVPEMAEIINHHAANGRMLPRALSHLYRNLRDFWVFSEEEHVIACGALHVLWEDLGEIRAVAVAPERIGRGFGSAVVEALIAEGRALGLPRLFAFTYEKGFFSRFGFRVVDKESLPRKVWGECLDCPKFPNCDELAMVLDL
;
A
#
# COMPACT_ATOMS: atom_id res chain seq x y z
N MET A 1 -19.95 2.40 -14.13
CA MET A 1 -18.51 2.31 -13.87
C MET A 1 -17.82 2.17 -15.22
N ASN A 2 -16.83 3.01 -15.53
CA ASN A 2 -16.18 3.05 -16.85
C ASN A 2 -15.36 1.76 -17.03
N THR A 3 -15.57 1.03 -18.14
CA THR A 3 -14.87 -0.25 -18.45
C THR A 3 -13.36 -0.07 -18.45
N ALA A 4 -12.85 1.06 -18.96
CA ALA A 4 -11.42 1.37 -18.99
C ALA A 4 -10.82 1.49 -17.56
N LEU A 5 -11.58 2.00 -16.59
CA LEU A 5 -11.14 2.10 -15.19
C LEU A 5 -11.09 0.72 -14.52
N LEU A 6 -12.05 -0.15 -14.83
CA LEU A 6 -12.03 -1.54 -14.35
C LEU A 6 -10.84 -2.33 -14.90
N ASP A 7 -10.49 -2.12 -16.16
CA ASP A 7 -9.34 -2.78 -16.77
C ASP A 7 -8.03 -2.23 -16.21
N ALA A 8 -7.91 -0.91 -16.02
CA ALA A 8 -6.77 -0.29 -15.33
C ALA A 8 -6.57 -0.82 -13.89
N MET A 9 -7.66 -1.15 -13.20
CA MET A 9 -7.58 -1.76 -11.86
C MET A 9 -7.10 -3.22 -11.88
N LYS A 10 -7.50 -4.00 -12.89
CA LYS A 10 -7.07 -5.41 -13.04
C LYS A 10 -5.60 -5.53 -13.43
N GLU A 11 -5.10 -4.56 -14.17
CA GLU A 11 -3.73 -4.51 -14.68
C GLU A 11 -2.83 -3.57 -13.89
N ALA A 12 -3.30 -3.09 -12.73
CA ALA A 12 -2.55 -2.15 -11.91
C ALA A 12 -1.16 -2.71 -11.57
N PRO A 13 -0.08 -1.94 -11.79
CA PRO A 13 1.27 -2.37 -11.46
C PRO A 13 1.44 -2.57 -9.96
N GLY A 14 2.25 -3.55 -9.60
CA GLY A 14 2.53 -3.87 -8.20
C GLY A 14 1.36 -4.51 -7.44
N VAL A 15 0.29 -4.92 -8.13
CA VAL A 15 -0.80 -5.69 -7.54
C VAL A 15 -0.64 -7.16 -7.93
N ALA A 16 -0.76 -8.07 -6.95
CA ALA A 16 -0.71 -9.51 -7.23
C ALA A 16 -1.73 -9.91 -8.28
N ARG A 17 -1.28 -10.59 -9.32
CA ARG A 17 -2.20 -11.17 -10.31
C ARG A 17 -2.86 -12.40 -9.74
N GLN A 18 -4.18 -12.49 -9.92
CA GLN A 18 -4.87 -13.72 -9.54
C GLN A 18 -4.42 -14.86 -10.44
N SER A 19 -3.97 -15.95 -9.83
CA SER A 19 -3.53 -17.16 -10.54
C SER A 19 -3.95 -18.42 -9.80
N LEU A 20 -4.17 -19.49 -10.56
CA LEU A 20 -4.46 -20.81 -10.03
C LEU A 20 -3.14 -21.58 -9.87
N LEU A 21 -2.87 -22.07 -8.68
CA LEU A 21 -1.70 -22.91 -8.40
C LEU A 21 -1.97 -24.38 -8.78
N PRO A 22 -0.94 -25.20 -9.01
CA PRO A 22 -1.08 -26.60 -9.42
C PRO A 22 -1.93 -27.46 -8.46
N ASN A 23 -1.98 -27.09 -7.18
CA ASN A 23 -2.77 -27.77 -6.15
C ASN A 23 -4.24 -27.29 -6.09
N GLY A 24 -4.70 -26.47 -7.05
CA GLY A 24 -6.06 -25.91 -7.09
C GLY A 24 -6.28 -24.69 -6.18
N SER A 25 -5.26 -24.22 -5.48
CA SER A 25 -5.34 -23.01 -4.65
C SER A 25 -5.26 -21.75 -5.51
N VAL A 26 -5.88 -20.67 -5.04
CA VAL A 26 -5.89 -19.38 -5.72
C VAL A 26 -4.92 -18.43 -5.02
N LEU A 27 -3.92 -17.94 -5.75
CA LEU A 27 -3.08 -16.82 -5.35
C LEU A 27 -3.74 -15.53 -5.83
N ARG A 28 -3.88 -14.54 -4.97
CA ARG A 28 -4.52 -13.25 -5.29
C ARG A 28 -4.08 -12.12 -4.34
N PRO A 29 -4.35 -10.84 -4.69
CA PRO A 29 -4.21 -9.75 -3.72
C PRO A 29 -5.18 -9.95 -2.55
N ALA A 30 -4.78 -9.47 -1.37
CA ALA A 30 -5.67 -9.46 -0.21
C ALA A 30 -6.79 -8.42 -0.35
N ARG A 31 -7.89 -8.68 0.34
CA ARG A 31 -9.06 -7.78 0.47
C ARG A 31 -9.32 -7.52 1.95
N ILE A 32 -10.13 -6.53 2.25
CA ILE A 32 -10.50 -6.18 3.63
C ILE A 32 -10.99 -7.40 4.43
N LYS A 33 -11.83 -8.25 3.83
CA LYS A 33 -12.35 -9.48 4.47
C LYS A 33 -11.27 -10.49 4.90
N ASP A 34 -10.06 -10.37 4.35
CA ASP A 34 -8.96 -11.27 4.68
C ASP A 34 -8.19 -10.83 5.94
N GLY A 35 -8.36 -9.56 6.36
CA GLY A 35 -7.54 -8.93 7.41
C GLY A 35 -7.48 -9.73 8.71
N VAL A 36 -8.63 -10.19 9.23
CA VAL A 36 -8.70 -11.00 10.47
C VAL A 36 -7.94 -12.33 10.30
N ARG A 37 -8.08 -13.00 9.13
CA ARG A 37 -7.41 -14.28 8.87
C ARG A 37 -5.90 -14.11 8.68
N ILE A 38 -5.48 -13.04 8.00
CA ILE A 38 -4.06 -12.69 7.86
C ILE A 38 -3.46 -12.44 9.23
N GLN A 39 -4.10 -11.62 10.07
CA GLN A 39 -3.63 -11.36 11.42
C GLN A 39 -3.51 -12.64 12.25
N ALA A 40 -4.54 -13.50 12.22
CA ALA A 40 -4.53 -14.76 12.96
C ALA A 40 -3.35 -15.66 12.56
N LEU A 41 -3.11 -15.82 11.24
CA LEU A 41 -2.02 -16.64 10.72
C LEU A 41 -0.65 -16.07 11.09
N VAL A 42 -0.45 -14.76 10.91
CA VAL A 42 0.80 -14.06 11.28
C VAL A 42 1.05 -14.20 12.79
N ASN A 43 0.04 -13.96 13.63
CA ASN A 43 0.19 -14.00 15.08
C ASN A 43 0.34 -15.42 15.64
N GLU A 44 -0.18 -16.45 14.96
CA GLU A 44 0.14 -17.83 15.28
C GLU A 44 1.65 -18.12 15.12
N HIS A 45 2.27 -17.64 14.03
CA HIS A 45 3.71 -17.77 13.83
C HIS A 45 4.51 -16.90 14.81
N ALA A 46 4.01 -15.69 15.10
CA ALA A 46 4.64 -14.78 16.06
C ALA A 46 4.66 -15.37 17.49
N SER A 47 3.59 -16.08 17.90
CA SER A 47 3.55 -16.76 19.21
C SER A 47 4.60 -17.87 19.36
N LYS A 48 5.11 -18.39 18.23
CA LYS A 48 6.20 -19.38 18.17
C LYS A 48 7.59 -18.72 18.03
N GLY A 49 7.67 -17.38 18.07
CA GLY A 49 8.92 -16.60 17.91
C GLY A 49 9.46 -16.55 16.49
N LEU A 50 8.66 -16.94 15.48
CA LEU A 50 9.10 -17.04 14.08
C LEU A 50 8.97 -15.71 13.30
N MET A 51 8.27 -14.73 13.83
CA MET A 51 8.11 -13.39 13.27
C MET A 51 7.56 -12.41 14.31
N LEU A 52 7.44 -11.13 13.94
CA LEU A 52 6.82 -10.12 14.79
C LEU A 52 5.29 -10.17 14.69
N PRO A 53 4.55 -9.94 15.79
CA PRO A 53 3.10 -9.88 15.77
C PRO A 53 2.63 -8.62 15.02
N ARG A 54 1.42 -8.70 14.46
CA ARG A 54 0.73 -7.59 13.82
C ARG A 54 -0.60 -7.29 14.50
N SER A 55 -0.85 -6.02 14.76
CA SER A 55 -2.20 -5.58 15.13
C SER A 55 -3.13 -5.64 13.93
N LEU A 56 -4.43 -5.76 14.16
CA LEU A 56 -5.42 -5.78 13.08
C LEU A 56 -5.42 -4.45 12.32
N ASN A 57 -5.17 -3.33 13.02
CA ASN A 57 -5.02 -2.02 12.40
C ASN A 57 -3.86 -1.99 11.39
N GLN A 58 -2.70 -2.50 11.77
CA GLN A 58 -1.54 -2.57 10.87
C GLN A 58 -1.83 -3.42 9.62
N VAL A 59 -2.58 -4.52 9.78
CA VAL A 59 -2.97 -5.36 8.63
C VAL A 59 -3.92 -4.61 7.70
N TYR A 60 -4.92 -3.91 8.22
CA TYR A 60 -5.84 -3.15 7.38
C TYR A 60 -5.16 -1.98 6.66
N GLN A 61 -4.31 -1.21 7.35
CA GLN A 61 -3.56 -0.11 6.74
C GLN A 61 -2.63 -0.58 5.62
N SER A 62 -2.05 -1.77 5.75
CA SER A 62 -1.15 -2.37 4.75
C SER A 62 -1.81 -3.44 3.87
N ILE A 63 -3.14 -3.50 3.82
CA ILE A 63 -3.85 -4.61 3.15
C ILE A 63 -3.45 -4.80 1.67
N ARG A 64 -3.11 -3.72 0.97
CA ARG A 64 -2.67 -3.73 -0.42
C ARG A 64 -1.27 -4.31 -0.63
N GLU A 65 -0.48 -4.37 0.43
CA GLU A 65 0.85 -4.98 0.40
C GLU A 65 0.77 -6.51 0.39
N PHE A 66 -0.36 -7.07 0.88
CA PHE A 66 -0.52 -8.50 1.07
C PHE A 66 -0.96 -9.22 -0.20
N THR A 67 -0.24 -10.32 -0.48
CA THR A 67 -0.65 -11.40 -1.36
C THR A 67 -1.09 -12.59 -0.49
N VAL A 68 -2.19 -13.21 -0.86
CA VAL A 68 -2.75 -14.36 -0.13
C VAL A 68 -2.91 -15.57 -1.07
N VAL A 69 -2.82 -16.76 -0.48
CA VAL A 69 -3.20 -18.02 -1.12
C VAL A 69 -4.36 -18.61 -0.35
N GLU A 70 -5.44 -18.94 -1.06
CA GLU A 70 -6.63 -19.57 -0.47
C GLU A 70 -7.10 -20.78 -1.28
N HIS A 71 -7.76 -21.69 -0.59
CA HIS A 71 -8.46 -22.85 -1.19
C HIS A 71 -9.77 -23.05 -0.42
N ASP A 72 -10.89 -23.16 -1.14
CA ASP A 72 -12.23 -23.34 -0.56
C ASP A 72 -12.53 -22.34 0.59
N GLY A 73 -12.15 -21.07 0.40
CA GLY A 73 -12.36 -20.02 1.37
C GLY A 73 -11.44 -20.07 2.60
N GLN A 74 -10.50 -21.02 2.68
CA GLN A 74 -9.50 -21.10 3.74
C GLN A 74 -8.19 -20.44 3.31
N LEU A 75 -7.66 -19.56 4.15
CA LEU A 75 -6.36 -18.93 3.96
C LEU A 75 -5.26 -19.96 4.24
N GLN A 76 -4.45 -20.26 3.23
CA GLN A 76 -3.32 -21.18 3.34
C GLN A 76 -1.98 -20.48 3.58
N GLY A 77 -1.87 -19.23 3.15
CA GLY A 77 -0.66 -18.43 3.34
C GLY A 77 -0.85 -16.98 2.95
N CYS A 78 0.03 -16.13 3.45
CA CYS A 78 0.10 -14.71 3.12
C CYS A 78 1.54 -14.23 3.15
N GLY A 79 1.78 -13.08 2.51
CA GLY A 79 3.05 -12.35 2.56
C GLY A 79 2.82 -10.93 2.07
N ALA A 80 3.63 -9.99 2.52
CA ALA A 80 3.52 -8.58 2.16
C ALA A 80 4.80 -8.06 1.54
N LEU A 81 4.67 -7.13 0.57
CA LEU A 81 5.78 -6.37 0.01
C LEU A 81 5.62 -4.91 0.40
N GLN A 82 6.49 -4.41 1.25
CA GLN A 82 6.55 -3.01 1.66
C GLN A 82 7.68 -2.27 0.94
N LEU A 83 7.37 -1.12 0.36
CA LEU A 83 8.40 -0.23 -0.17
C LEU A 83 9.11 0.49 0.98
N ALA A 84 10.42 0.36 1.04
CA ALA A 84 11.25 1.09 2.00
C ALA A 84 11.78 2.41 1.40
N TRP A 85 12.05 2.42 0.09
CA TRP A 85 12.53 3.58 -0.65
C TRP A 85 12.37 3.35 -2.17
N ASP A 86 12.93 4.26 -3.00
CA ASP A 86 12.94 4.16 -4.47
C ASP A 86 13.66 2.92 -5.01
N ASP A 87 14.64 2.43 -4.28
CA ASP A 87 15.55 1.37 -4.71
C ASP A 87 15.44 0.07 -3.90
N LEU A 88 14.52 0.01 -2.91
CA LEU A 88 14.48 -1.10 -1.96
C LEU A 88 13.08 -1.38 -1.44
N ALA A 89 12.67 -2.65 -1.44
CA ALA A 89 11.46 -3.14 -0.79
C ALA A 89 11.75 -4.32 0.15
N GLU A 90 10.87 -4.56 1.10
CA GLU A 90 10.94 -5.64 2.08
C GLU A 90 9.81 -6.64 1.87
N ILE A 91 10.17 -7.94 1.83
CA ILE A 91 9.21 -9.02 2.03
C ILE A 91 9.08 -9.26 3.52
N ARG A 92 7.86 -9.08 4.04
CA ARG A 92 7.55 -9.25 5.46
C ARG A 92 6.25 -10.01 5.69
N SER A 93 6.03 -10.47 6.93
CA SER A 93 4.83 -11.20 7.33
C SER A 93 4.53 -12.41 6.43
N LEU A 94 5.57 -13.08 5.90
CA LEU A 94 5.43 -14.29 5.12
C LEU A 94 5.08 -15.45 6.05
N ALA A 95 3.87 -15.94 5.97
CA ALA A 95 3.34 -17.01 6.79
C ALA A 95 2.57 -18.04 5.95
N VAL A 96 2.81 -19.32 6.20
CA VAL A 96 2.08 -20.43 5.58
C VAL A 96 1.53 -21.31 6.70
N ASP A 97 0.22 -21.61 6.64
CA ASP A 97 -0.43 -22.51 7.59
C ASP A 97 0.35 -23.83 7.67
N PRO A 98 0.70 -24.31 8.87
CA PRO A 98 1.50 -25.53 9.06
C PRO A 98 1.02 -26.75 8.27
N LYS A 99 -0.28 -26.87 8.04
CA LYS A 99 -0.89 -27.97 7.26
C LYS A 99 -0.50 -27.96 5.78
N TRP A 100 -0.09 -26.80 5.26
CA TRP A 100 0.21 -26.57 3.83
C TRP A 100 1.69 -26.25 3.59
N GLN A 101 2.53 -26.31 4.61
CA GLN A 101 3.97 -26.18 4.46
C GLN A 101 4.52 -27.32 3.58
N GLY A 102 5.54 -27.01 2.76
CA GLY A 102 6.09 -27.94 1.78
C GLY A 102 5.30 -28.07 0.47
N ALA A 103 4.10 -27.50 0.37
CA ALA A 103 3.26 -27.53 -0.86
C ALA A 103 3.59 -26.42 -1.89
N GLY A 104 4.71 -25.69 -1.72
CA GLY A 104 5.13 -24.63 -2.65
C GLY A 104 4.46 -23.26 -2.44
N ILE A 105 3.51 -23.14 -1.50
CA ILE A 105 2.74 -21.91 -1.26
C ILE A 105 3.65 -20.71 -0.93
N GLY A 106 4.61 -20.89 -0.02
CA GLY A 106 5.54 -19.82 0.34
C GLY A 106 6.37 -19.33 -0.86
N ARG A 107 6.81 -20.25 -1.72
CA ARG A 107 7.50 -19.93 -2.98
C ARG A 107 6.61 -19.11 -3.90
N ALA A 108 5.38 -19.54 -4.15
CA ALA A 108 4.45 -18.85 -5.03
C ALA A 108 4.15 -17.42 -4.54
N ILE A 109 4.03 -17.24 -3.22
CA ILE A 109 3.84 -15.90 -2.63
C ILE A 109 5.07 -15.03 -2.90
N VAL A 110 6.30 -15.50 -2.60
CA VAL A 110 7.53 -14.72 -2.80
C VAL A 110 7.72 -14.38 -4.27
N GLU A 111 7.56 -15.33 -5.19
CA GLU A 111 7.65 -15.08 -6.64
C GLU A 111 6.65 -14.00 -7.10
N SER A 112 5.42 -14.04 -6.58
CA SER A 112 4.43 -12.98 -6.85
C SER A 112 4.85 -11.62 -6.28
N LEU A 113 5.43 -11.57 -5.08
CA LEU A 113 5.91 -10.32 -4.47
C LEU A 113 7.11 -9.74 -5.23
N LEU A 114 8.03 -10.59 -5.73
CA LEU A 114 9.14 -10.16 -6.58
C LEU A 114 8.65 -9.58 -7.92
N ALA A 115 7.67 -10.24 -8.57
CA ALA A 115 7.06 -9.71 -9.79
C ALA A 115 6.39 -8.35 -9.56
N GLN A 116 5.74 -8.16 -8.40
CA GLN A 116 5.17 -6.87 -8.03
C GLN A 116 6.25 -5.79 -7.84
N ALA A 117 7.40 -6.14 -7.23
CA ALA A 117 8.52 -5.21 -7.06
C ALA A 117 9.10 -4.79 -8.41
N GLU A 118 9.27 -5.73 -9.35
CA GLU A 118 9.70 -5.43 -10.72
C GLU A 118 8.73 -4.49 -11.45
N GLU A 119 7.42 -4.75 -11.36
CA GLU A 119 6.39 -3.91 -11.97
C GLU A 119 6.38 -2.48 -11.41
N LEU A 120 6.67 -2.32 -10.10
CA LEU A 120 6.78 -1.01 -9.44
C LEU A 120 8.07 -0.26 -9.78
N GLY A 121 9.07 -0.95 -10.31
CA GLY A 121 10.37 -0.39 -10.62
C GLY A 121 11.38 -0.43 -9.47
N VAL A 122 11.16 -1.32 -8.49
CA VAL A 122 12.08 -1.50 -7.36
C VAL A 122 13.20 -2.48 -7.76
N PRO A 123 14.47 -2.07 -7.77
CA PRO A 123 15.55 -2.93 -8.25
C PRO A 123 16.02 -3.98 -7.24
N ARG A 124 15.70 -3.84 -5.96
CA ARG A 124 16.18 -4.74 -4.89
C ARG A 124 15.09 -5.06 -3.89
N VAL A 125 15.06 -6.33 -3.47
CA VAL A 125 14.14 -6.78 -2.41
C VAL A 125 14.93 -7.50 -1.34
N PHE A 126 14.66 -7.17 -0.06
CA PHE A 126 15.27 -7.83 1.08
C PHE A 126 14.21 -8.49 1.98
N ALA A 127 14.68 -9.35 2.86
CA ALA A 127 13.91 -9.94 3.93
C ALA A 127 14.77 -10.05 5.19
N LEU A 128 14.18 -9.77 6.35
CA LEU A 128 14.71 -10.14 7.66
C LEU A 128 14.01 -11.44 8.09
N THR A 129 14.77 -12.48 8.43
CA THR A 129 14.18 -13.81 8.53
C THR A 129 14.97 -14.76 9.43
N TYR A 130 14.27 -15.75 10.00
CA TYR A 130 14.85 -16.94 10.63
C TYR A 130 14.98 -18.12 9.66
N GLN A 131 14.51 -17.97 8.41
CA GLN A 131 14.42 -19.03 7.42
C GLN A 131 15.34 -18.74 6.21
N GLY A 132 16.61 -18.38 6.48
CA GLY A 132 17.58 -18.01 5.44
C GLY A 132 17.73 -19.07 4.35
N GLY A 133 17.70 -20.38 4.71
CA GLY A 133 17.75 -21.47 3.73
C GLY A 133 16.55 -21.52 2.77
N PHE A 134 15.38 -21.00 3.14
CA PHE A 134 14.24 -20.87 2.25
C PHE A 134 14.48 -19.75 1.23
N PHE A 135 14.90 -18.58 1.66
CA PHE A 135 15.18 -17.44 0.79
C PHE A 135 16.37 -17.70 -0.16
N ALA A 136 17.42 -18.39 0.32
CA ALA A 136 18.55 -18.79 -0.53
C ALA A 136 18.11 -19.65 -1.74
N LYS A 137 17.15 -20.56 -1.56
CA LYS A 137 16.57 -21.37 -2.66
C LYS A 137 15.76 -20.56 -3.66
N LEU A 138 15.42 -19.30 -3.34
CA LEU A 138 14.69 -18.35 -4.20
C LEU A 138 15.62 -17.30 -4.82
N GLY A 139 16.94 -17.49 -4.70
CA GLY A 139 17.94 -16.61 -5.32
C GLY A 139 18.37 -15.42 -4.45
N PHE A 140 17.90 -15.34 -3.21
CA PHE A 140 18.39 -14.34 -2.28
C PHE A 140 19.79 -14.73 -1.77
N ARG A 141 20.66 -13.74 -1.63
CA ARG A 141 21.97 -13.90 -0.99
C ARG A 141 21.98 -13.30 0.41
N PRO A 142 22.71 -13.87 1.35
CA PRO A 142 22.89 -13.27 2.66
C PRO A 142 23.68 -11.96 2.57
N ILE A 143 23.36 -11.02 3.43
CA ILE A 143 24.10 -9.76 3.60
C ILE A 143 24.24 -9.43 5.09
N GLU A 144 25.24 -8.62 5.42
CA GLU A 144 25.31 -8.00 6.74
C GLU A 144 24.20 -6.97 6.90
N ARG A 145 23.52 -6.96 8.06
CA ARG A 145 22.45 -5.98 8.31
C ARG A 145 22.93 -4.53 8.21
N SER A 146 24.19 -4.28 8.47
CA SER A 146 24.83 -2.96 8.34
C SER A 146 24.89 -2.46 6.89
N GLU A 147 24.76 -3.36 5.90
CA GLU A 147 24.65 -2.99 4.48
C GLU A 147 23.28 -2.44 4.09
N LEU A 148 22.26 -2.73 4.90
CA LEU A 148 20.94 -2.15 4.70
C LEU A 148 20.95 -0.65 5.05
N PRO A 149 20.31 0.21 4.24
CA PRO A 149 20.26 1.64 4.49
C PRO A 149 19.66 1.98 5.86
N ARG A 150 20.22 2.97 6.56
CA ARG A 150 19.73 3.38 7.90
C ARG A 150 18.26 3.74 7.96
N LYS A 151 17.66 4.16 6.85
CA LYS A 151 16.24 4.49 6.73
C LYS A 151 15.30 3.31 7.00
N ILE A 152 15.79 2.05 6.87
CA ILE A 152 15.03 0.84 7.22
C ILE A 152 14.91 0.68 8.73
N TRP A 153 15.90 1.20 9.48
CA TRP A 153 15.95 1.06 10.93
C TRP A 153 14.80 1.76 11.67
N VAL A 154 14.04 2.63 11.00
CA VAL A 154 12.86 3.29 11.59
C VAL A 154 11.86 2.25 12.10
N ASP A 155 11.59 1.20 11.30
CA ASP A 155 10.70 0.12 11.73
C ASP A 155 11.36 -0.81 12.77
N CYS A 156 12.70 -0.85 12.79
CA CYS A 156 13.45 -1.61 13.79
C CYS A 156 13.52 -0.94 15.16
N ILE A 157 13.50 0.39 15.22
CA ILE A 157 13.58 1.14 16.50
C ILE A 157 12.38 0.80 17.39
N ASP A 158 11.21 0.62 16.80
CA ASP A 158 9.98 0.25 17.52
C ASP A 158 9.84 -1.27 17.72
N CYS A 159 10.83 -2.06 17.26
CA CYS A 159 10.82 -3.51 17.39
C CYS A 159 11.24 -3.95 18.80
N LEU A 160 10.49 -4.88 19.40
CA LEU A 160 10.79 -5.43 20.73
C LEU A 160 12.14 -6.16 20.81
N LYS A 161 12.74 -6.53 19.67
CA LYS A 161 14.05 -7.19 19.58
C LYS A 161 15.22 -6.23 19.39
N PHE A 162 14.95 -4.96 19.14
CA PHE A 162 16.01 -3.97 18.99
C PHE A 162 16.68 -3.65 20.33
N PRO A 163 18.01 -3.50 20.42
CA PRO A 163 19.02 -3.61 19.35
C PRO A 163 19.56 -5.04 19.10
N HIS A 164 19.08 -6.03 19.84
CA HIS A 164 19.59 -7.41 19.85
C HIS A 164 18.82 -8.36 18.90
N CYS A 165 18.45 -7.83 17.72
CA CYS A 165 17.77 -8.63 16.70
C CYS A 165 18.66 -9.79 16.22
N ASP A 166 18.09 -11.00 16.14
CA ASP A 166 18.74 -12.25 15.77
C ASP A 166 18.29 -12.79 14.38
N GLU A 167 17.51 -12.01 13.64
CA GLU A 167 17.14 -12.35 12.27
C GLU A 167 18.33 -12.17 11.32
N GLU A 168 18.43 -13.03 10.31
CA GLU A 168 19.39 -12.91 9.21
C GLU A 168 18.81 -11.99 8.12
N ALA A 169 19.67 -11.22 7.45
CA ALA A 169 19.30 -10.38 6.32
C ALA A 169 19.64 -11.06 4.99
N PHE A 170 18.65 -11.12 4.11
CA PHE A 170 18.81 -11.65 2.75
C PHE A 170 18.34 -10.63 1.73
N ILE A 171 19.00 -10.55 0.56
CA ILE A 171 18.66 -9.60 -0.50
C ILE A 171 18.73 -10.28 -1.88
N VAL A 172 17.89 -9.82 -2.80
CA VAL A 172 17.93 -10.19 -4.20
C VAL A 172 17.88 -8.94 -5.07
N ASP A 173 18.68 -8.93 -6.13
CA ASP A 173 18.66 -7.91 -7.18
C ASP A 173 17.71 -8.36 -8.29
N LEU A 174 16.81 -7.46 -8.71
CA LEU A 174 15.83 -7.73 -9.76
C LEU A 174 16.34 -7.25 -11.13
N PRO A 175 16.02 -7.98 -12.21
CA PRO A 175 16.55 -7.68 -13.54
C PRO A 175 15.96 -6.39 -14.14
N ASN A 176 14.68 -6.12 -13.90
CA ASN A 176 13.98 -4.95 -14.44
C ASN A 176 14.04 -3.76 -13.48
N ARG A 177 15.03 -2.90 -13.66
CA ARG A 177 15.24 -1.71 -12.80
C ARG A 177 14.38 -0.50 -13.18
N GLY A 178 13.64 -0.55 -14.28
CA GLY A 178 12.83 0.58 -14.78
C GLY A 178 11.34 0.50 -14.47
N GLY A 179 10.87 -0.64 -13.97
CA GLY A 179 9.44 -0.87 -13.77
C GLY A 179 8.66 -0.97 -15.09
N ARG A 180 7.35 -0.87 -15.02
CA ARG A 180 6.50 -0.73 -16.20
C ARG A 180 6.67 0.66 -16.83
N PRO A 181 6.59 0.78 -18.17
CA PRO A 181 6.51 2.07 -18.82
C PRO A 181 5.32 2.88 -18.25
N ARG A 182 5.53 4.17 -18.07
CA ARG A 182 4.45 5.08 -17.72
C ARG A 182 3.46 5.13 -18.88
N GLN A 183 2.19 4.89 -18.59
CA GLN A 183 1.11 4.98 -19.56
C GLN A 183 0.31 6.25 -19.30
N ASP A 184 -0.15 6.91 -20.35
CA ASP A 184 -1.03 8.06 -20.21
C ASP A 184 -2.41 7.65 -19.66
N GLY A 185 -3.05 8.58 -18.96
CA GLY A 185 -4.33 8.38 -18.31
C GLY A 185 -4.24 8.01 -16.83
N VAL A 186 -5.33 7.49 -16.30
CA VAL A 186 -5.44 7.12 -14.87
C VAL A 186 -4.84 5.74 -14.63
N ARG A 187 -3.92 5.65 -13.68
CA ARG A 187 -3.25 4.41 -13.28
C ARG A 187 -2.76 4.44 -11.85
N LYS A 188 -2.36 3.29 -11.33
CA LYS A 188 -1.63 3.22 -10.05
C LYS A 188 -0.25 3.88 -10.21
N ALA A 189 0.19 4.51 -9.11
CA ALA A 189 1.49 5.14 -9.07
C ALA A 189 2.64 4.11 -9.12
N LEU A 190 3.73 4.50 -9.78
CA LEU A 190 5.01 3.80 -9.84
C LEU A 190 6.05 4.51 -8.98
N VAL A 191 7.12 3.83 -8.62
CA VAL A 191 8.26 4.43 -7.89
C VAL A 191 8.77 5.69 -8.61
N ALA A 192 8.86 5.65 -9.93
CA ALA A 192 9.32 6.76 -10.75
C ALA A 192 8.41 8.01 -10.73
N ASP A 193 7.16 7.89 -10.28
CA ASP A 193 6.21 9.01 -10.20
C ASP A 193 6.39 9.85 -8.92
N VAL A 194 7.01 9.27 -7.89
CA VAL A 194 7.06 9.88 -6.55
C VAL A 194 7.67 11.28 -6.52
N PRO A 195 8.76 11.57 -7.24
CA PRO A 195 9.31 12.93 -7.27
C PRO A 195 8.30 13.97 -7.78
N GLU A 196 7.63 13.71 -8.91
CA GLU A 196 6.63 14.61 -9.50
C GLU A 196 5.38 14.73 -8.61
N MET A 197 4.94 13.62 -8.00
CA MET A 197 3.86 13.66 -7.00
C MET A 197 4.22 14.55 -5.81
N ALA A 198 5.46 14.46 -5.32
CA ALA A 198 5.94 15.28 -4.21
C ALA A 198 5.96 16.76 -4.58
N GLU A 199 6.39 17.12 -5.78
CA GLU A 199 6.38 18.50 -6.28
C GLU A 199 4.96 19.07 -6.33
N ILE A 200 4.00 18.33 -6.91
CA ILE A 200 2.60 18.77 -7.02
C ILE A 200 1.99 18.93 -5.60
N ILE A 201 2.12 17.94 -4.73
CA ILE A 201 1.56 17.98 -3.38
C ILE A 201 2.17 19.13 -2.58
N ASN A 202 3.50 19.26 -2.58
CA ASN A 202 4.19 20.26 -1.77
C ASN A 202 4.02 21.68 -2.31
N HIS A 203 3.78 21.86 -3.62
CA HIS A 203 3.35 23.14 -4.17
C HIS A 203 2.02 23.61 -3.52
N HIS A 204 1.02 22.75 -3.46
CA HIS A 204 -0.26 23.07 -2.82
C HIS A 204 -0.12 23.24 -1.30
N ALA A 205 0.76 22.46 -0.65
CA ALA A 205 1.04 22.59 0.76
C ALA A 205 1.69 23.95 1.11
N ALA A 206 2.62 24.44 0.29
CA ALA A 206 3.21 25.77 0.44
C ALA A 206 2.17 26.90 0.37
N ASN A 207 1.05 26.66 -0.33
CA ASN A 207 -0.07 27.58 -0.43
C ASN A 207 -1.17 27.32 0.63
N GLY A 208 -0.89 26.52 1.66
CA GLY A 208 -1.81 26.23 2.78
C GLY A 208 -3.04 25.38 2.44
N ARG A 209 -3.07 24.76 1.24
CA ARG A 209 -4.24 23.99 0.76
C ARG A 209 -4.24 22.54 1.20
N MET A 210 -3.11 22.01 1.65
CA MET A 210 -2.95 20.65 2.17
C MET A 210 -1.71 20.53 3.05
N LEU A 211 -1.48 19.37 3.66
CA LEU A 211 -0.27 19.09 4.42
C LEU A 211 0.88 18.66 3.49
N PRO A 212 2.12 19.08 3.77
CA PRO A 212 3.28 18.64 3.03
C PRO A 212 3.54 17.15 3.25
N ARG A 213 4.14 16.49 2.24
CA ARG A 213 4.50 15.08 2.31
C ARG A 213 5.99 14.88 2.00
N ALA A 214 6.68 14.19 2.91
CA ALA A 214 8.05 13.78 2.68
C ALA A 214 8.13 12.65 1.65
N LEU A 215 9.21 12.58 0.87
CA LEU A 215 9.44 11.49 -0.10
C LEU A 215 9.33 10.11 0.56
N SER A 216 9.92 9.95 1.75
CA SER A 216 9.84 8.68 2.51
C SER A 216 8.40 8.24 2.79
N HIS A 217 7.51 9.20 3.09
CA HIS A 217 6.11 8.92 3.31
C HIS A 217 5.41 8.49 2.00
N LEU A 218 5.73 9.15 0.87
CA LEU A 218 5.14 8.82 -0.43
C LEU A 218 5.59 7.45 -0.92
N TYR A 219 6.89 7.10 -0.81
CA TYR A 219 7.38 5.77 -1.15
C TYR A 219 6.71 4.68 -0.31
N ARG A 220 6.65 4.87 1.00
CA ARG A 220 6.09 3.89 1.94
C ARG A 220 4.61 3.62 1.69
N ASN A 221 3.86 4.64 1.26
CA ASN A 221 2.42 4.58 0.98
C ASN A 221 2.11 4.57 -0.53
N LEU A 222 3.08 4.26 -1.38
CA LEU A 222 2.92 4.36 -2.84
C LEU A 222 1.70 3.59 -3.36
N ARG A 223 1.41 2.44 -2.78
CA ARG A 223 0.27 1.60 -3.15
C ARG A 223 -1.10 2.22 -2.89
N ASP A 224 -1.17 3.27 -2.06
CA ASP A 224 -2.40 4.03 -1.83
C ASP A 224 -2.71 4.97 -3.01
N PHE A 225 -1.68 5.34 -3.80
CA PHE A 225 -1.79 6.41 -4.80
C PHE A 225 -2.25 5.93 -6.16
N TRP A 226 -3.13 6.75 -6.75
CA TRP A 226 -3.43 6.80 -8.17
C TRP A 226 -2.92 8.11 -8.74
N VAL A 227 -2.47 8.05 -9.99
CA VAL A 227 -2.01 9.21 -10.76
C VAL A 227 -2.80 9.31 -12.06
N PHE A 228 -2.90 10.52 -12.58
CA PHE A 228 -3.19 10.79 -13.97
C PHE A 228 -1.90 11.27 -14.61
N SER A 229 -1.46 10.63 -15.67
CA SER A 229 -0.26 11.02 -16.43
C SER A 229 -0.60 11.33 -17.87
N GLU A 230 0.19 12.22 -18.47
CA GLU A 230 0.14 12.66 -19.85
C GLU A 230 1.57 12.90 -20.33
N GLU A 231 1.94 12.34 -21.49
CA GLU A 231 3.31 12.42 -22.01
C GLU A 231 4.38 11.99 -20.99
N GLU A 232 4.13 10.89 -20.28
CA GLU A 232 4.98 10.33 -19.21
C GLU A 232 5.13 11.21 -17.95
N HIS A 233 4.45 12.36 -17.87
CA HIS A 233 4.46 13.24 -16.69
C HIS A 233 3.22 13.06 -15.81
N VAL A 234 3.41 13.14 -14.50
CA VAL A 234 2.29 13.14 -13.54
C VAL A 234 1.60 14.49 -13.55
N ILE A 235 0.32 14.50 -13.90
CA ILE A 235 -0.53 15.69 -13.96
C ILE A 235 -1.39 15.83 -12.70
N ALA A 236 -1.83 14.71 -12.13
CA ALA A 236 -2.62 14.70 -10.91
C ALA A 236 -2.32 13.42 -10.11
N CYS A 237 -2.51 13.50 -8.80
CA CYS A 237 -2.39 12.36 -7.92
C CYS A 237 -3.45 12.42 -6.81
N GLY A 238 -3.64 11.29 -6.12
CA GLY A 238 -4.48 11.17 -4.96
C GLY A 238 -4.32 9.80 -4.33
N ALA A 239 -4.64 9.68 -3.04
CA ALA A 239 -4.49 8.45 -2.28
C ALA A 239 -5.80 8.02 -1.65
N LEU A 240 -6.02 6.71 -1.59
CA LEU A 240 -7.02 6.08 -0.73
C LEU A 240 -6.29 5.35 0.40
N HIS A 241 -6.38 5.86 1.61
CA HIS A 241 -5.80 5.22 2.79
C HIS A 241 -6.84 4.40 3.53
N VAL A 242 -6.56 3.13 3.77
CA VAL A 242 -7.46 2.25 4.56
C VAL A 242 -7.15 2.45 6.03
N LEU A 243 -8.12 2.96 6.81
CA LEU A 243 -7.98 3.11 8.25
C LEU A 243 -8.45 1.87 9.01
N TRP A 244 -9.52 1.25 8.51
CA TRP A 244 -10.14 0.09 9.16
C TRP A 244 -10.96 -0.72 8.15
N GLU A 245 -11.56 -1.83 8.60
CA GLU A 245 -12.39 -2.70 7.77
C GLU A 245 -13.60 -1.99 7.13
N ASP A 246 -14.07 -0.91 7.74
CA ASP A 246 -15.27 -0.20 7.36
C ASP A 246 -15.02 1.24 6.87
N LEU A 247 -13.76 1.70 6.81
CA LEU A 247 -13.47 3.09 6.55
C LEU A 247 -12.16 3.31 5.80
N GLY A 248 -12.24 4.07 4.70
CA GLY A 248 -11.09 4.57 3.95
C GLY A 248 -11.10 6.10 3.82
N GLU A 249 -9.94 6.71 3.78
CA GLU A 249 -9.75 8.14 3.58
C GLU A 249 -9.25 8.44 2.18
N ILE A 250 -9.95 9.31 1.44
CA ILE A 250 -9.38 9.94 0.25
C ILE A 250 -8.60 11.16 0.70
N ARG A 251 -7.30 11.15 0.41
CA ARG A 251 -6.36 12.20 0.83
C ARG A 251 -5.34 12.55 -0.25
N ALA A 252 -4.63 13.66 -0.07
CA ALA A 252 -3.57 14.11 -0.97
C ALA A 252 -4.00 14.23 -2.43
N VAL A 253 -5.27 14.61 -2.70
CA VAL A 253 -5.73 14.86 -4.07
C VAL A 253 -5.16 16.20 -4.53
N ALA A 254 -4.31 16.15 -5.54
CA ALA A 254 -3.60 17.31 -6.05
C ALA A 254 -3.50 17.25 -7.58
N VAL A 255 -3.53 18.42 -8.23
CA VAL A 255 -3.40 18.60 -9.68
C VAL A 255 -2.31 19.63 -9.93
N ALA A 256 -1.47 19.43 -10.94
CA ALA A 256 -0.47 20.39 -11.37
C ALA A 256 -1.14 21.77 -11.61
N PRO A 257 -0.57 22.87 -11.11
CA PRO A 257 -1.24 24.19 -11.08
C PRO A 257 -1.78 24.65 -12.43
N GLU A 258 -1.01 24.43 -13.48
CA GLU A 258 -1.35 24.83 -14.87
C GLU A 258 -2.41 23.91 -15.52
N ARG A 259 -2.77 22.82 -14.85
CA ARG A 259 -3.72 21.81 -15.33
C ARG A 259 -5.03 21.76 -14.53
N ILE A 260 -5.19 22.65 -13.54
CA ILE A 260 -6.41 22.74 -12.72
C ILE A 260 -7.63 23.06 -13.60
N GLY A 261 -8.79 22.50 -13.26
CA GLY A 261 -10.07 22.74 -13.94
C GLY A 261 -10.32 21.90 -15.19
N ARG A 262 -9.39 21.01 -15.58
CA ARG A 262 -9.50 20.16 -16.78
C ARG A 262 -10.05 18.74 -16.51
N GLY A 263 -10.47 18.45 -15.28
CA GLY A 263 -11.08 17.16 -14.93
C GLY A 263 -10.10 16.08 -14.42
N PHE A 264 -8.79 16.31 -14.45
CA PHE A 264 -7.79 15.31 -14.06
C PHE A 264 -7.92 14.83 -12.60
N GLY A 265 -8.18 15.78 -11.67
CA GLY A 265 -8.46 15.42 -10.27
C GLY A 265 -9.74 14.60 -10.11
N SER A 266 -10.75 14.84 -10.97
CA SER A 266 -11.99 14.04 -10.96
C SER A 266 -11.71 12.60 -11.39
N ALA A 267 -10.93 12.39 -12.42
CA ALA A 267 -10.55 11.07 -12.89
C ALA A 267 -9.80 10.26 -11.80
N VAL A 268 -8.90 10.93 -11.06
CA VAL A 268 -8.20 10.30 -9.93
C VAL A 268 -9.18 9.93 -8.81
N VAL A 269 -10.10 10.83 -8.41
CA VAL A 269 -11.08 10.55 -7.34
C VAL A 269 -12.03 9.41 -7.74
N GLU A 270 -12.45 9.34 -8.99
CA GLU A 270 -13.26 8.22 -9.51
C GLU A 270 -12.52 6.88 -9.37
N ALA A 271 -11.20 6.86 -9.67
CA ALA A 271 -10.37 5.68 -9.50
C ALA A 271 -10.25 5.25 -8.04
N LEU A 272 -10.06 6.22 -7.11
CA LEU A 272 -10.00 5.96 -5.68
C LEU A 272 -11.32 5.39 -5.14
N ILE A 273 -12.46 5.92 -5.58
CA ILE A 273 -13.80 5.40 -5.22
C ILE A 273 -13.99 3.98 -5.76
N ALA A 274 -13.59 3.74 -7.01
CA ALA A 274 -13.68 2.41 -7.61
C ALA A 274 -12.80 1.39 -6.86
N GLU A 275 -11.59 1.79 -6.45
CA GLU A 275 -10.71 0.95 -5.62
C GLU A 275 -11.32 0.66 -4.24
N GLY A 276 -11.94 1.66 -3.59
CA GLY A 276 -12.64 1.47 -2.32
C GLY A 276 -13.71 0.38 -2.41
N ARG A 277 -14.52 0.40 -3.48
CA ARG A 277 -15.51 -0.66 -3.77
C ARG A 277 -14.86 -2.02 -4.02
N ALA A 278 -13.79 -2.06 -4.78
CA ALA A 278 -13.07 -3.33 -5.09
C ALA A 278 -12.43 -3.96 -3.85
N LEU A 279 -11.95 -3.14 -2.91
CA LEU A 279 -11.43 -3.59 -1.63
C LEU A 279 -12.53 -4.08 -0.68
N GLY A 280 -13.79 -3.69 -0.93
CA GLY A 280 -14.94 -4.02 -0.10
C GLY A 280 -15.13 -3.05 1.08
N LEU A 281 -14.67 -1.81 0.95
CA LEU A 281 -14.93 -0.75 1.94
C LEU A 281 -16.37 -0.28 1.80
N PRO A 282 -17.15 -0.20 2.89
CA PRO A 282 -18.53 0.31 2.85
C PRO A 282 -18.60 1.83 2.84
N ARG A 283 -17.52 2.52 3.27
CA ARG A 283 -17.53 3.97 3.42
C ARG A 283 -16.17 4.60 3.17
N LEU A 284 -16.19 5.74 2.48
CA LEU A 284 -15.05 6.64 2.32
C LEU A 284 -15.31 7.97 3.01
N PHE A 285 -14.26 8.64 3.47
CA PHE A 285 -14.33 10.03 3.93
C PHE A 285 -13.16 10.84 3.36
N ALA A 286 -13.27 12.15 3.46
CA ALA A 286 -12.20 13.08 3.16
C ALA A 286 -12.27 14.28 4.12
N PHE A 287 -11.11 14.78 4.55
CA PHE A 287 -10.98 16.13 5.08
C PHE A 287 -10.60 17.07 3.94
N THR A 288 -11.34 18.15 3.75
CA THR A 288 -11.18 18.98 2.56
C THR A 288 -11.68 20.41 2.73
N TYR A 289 -11.08 21.33 1.97
CA TYR A 289 -11.61 22.69 1.75
C TYR A 289 -12.55 22.75 0.51
N GLU A 290 -12.51 21.74 -0.35
CA GLU A 290 -13.14 21.73 -1.66
C GLU A 290 -14.50 21.00 -1.64
N LYS A 291 -15.45 21.51 -0.83
CA LYS A 291 -16.81 20.95 -0.71
C LYS A 291 -17.46 20.71 -2.06
N GLY A 292 -17.42 21.73 -2.94
CA GLY A 292 -18.06 21.68 -4.26
C GLY A 292 -17.45 20.60 -5.17
N PHE A 293 -16.17 20.31 -5.01
CA PHE A 293 -15.48 19.26 -5.75
C PHE A 293 -15.97 17.86 -5.32
N PHE A 294 -15.91 17.56 -4.02
CA PHE A 294 -16.30 16.24 -3.50
C PHE A 294 -17.80 15.97 -3.58
N SER A 295 -18.65 17.01 -3.47
CA SER A 295 -20.12 16.84 -3.61
C SER A 295 -20.52 16.27 -4.98
N ARG A 296 -19.76 16.50 -6.03
CA ARG A 296 -20.03 15.95 -7.37
C ARG A 296 -19.94 14.42 -7.44
N PHE A 297 -19.20 13.81 -6.53
CA PHE A 297 -19.06 12.36 -6.39
C PHE A 297 -20.04 11.75 -5.38
N GLY A 298 -20.95 12.55 -4.82
CA GLY A 298 -21.92 12.09 -3.84
C GLY A 298 -21.45 12.18 -2.39
N PHE A 299 -20.28 12.79 -2.12
CA PHE A 299 -19.88 13.06 -0.75
C PHE A 299 -20.79 14.11 -0.10
N ARG A 300 -21.18 13.86 1.14
CA ARG A 300 -21.96 14.78 1.96
C ARG A 300 -21.15 15.26 3.15
N VAL A 301 -21.36 16.50 3.55
CA VAL A 301 -20.73 17.07 4.75
C VAL A 301 -21.33 16.39 5.98
N VAL A 302 -20.46 16.06 6.93
CA VAL A 302 -20.81 15.51 8.23
C VAL A 302 -20.11 16.29 9.34
N ASP A 303 -20.62 16.15 10.56
CA ASP A 303 -19.89 16.62 11.73
C ASP A 303 -18.63 15.77 11.92
N LYS A 304 -17.47 16.41 12.16
CA LYS A 304 -16.21 15.71 12.41
C LYS A 304 -16.31 14.73 13.58
N GLU A 305 -17.05 15.12 14.63
CA GLU A 305 -17.25 14.29 15.82
C GLU A 305 -18.05 13.02 15.53
N SER A 306 -18.80 12.98 14.42
CA SER A 306 -19.51 11.79 13.97
C SER A 306 -18.58 10.71 13.38
N LEU A 307 -17.35 11.07 13.02
CA LEU A 307 -16.35 10.10 12.53
C LEU A 307 -15.80 9.26 13.69
N PRO A 308 -15.50 7.98 13.43
CA PRO A 308 -14.93 7.10 14.45
C PRO A 308 -13.63 7.64 15.06
N ARG A 309 -13.43 7.45 16.35
CA ARG A 309 -12.24 7.95 17.07
C ARG A 309 -10.90 7.52 16.46
N LYS A 310 -10.85 6.39 15.75
CA LYS A 310 -9.66 5.91 15.03
C LYS A 310 -9.16 6.87 13.94
N VAL A 311 -10.04 7.74 13.40
CA VAL A 311 -9.65 8.80 12.43
C VAL A 311 -8.72 9.82 13.08
N TRP A 312 -8.90 10.08 14.38
CA TRP A 312 -8.16 11.10 15.11
C TRP A 312 -6.70 10.74 15.38
N GLY A 313 -6.29 9.47 15.22
CA GLY A 313 -4.91 9.05 15.46
C GLY A 313 -3.90 9.83 14.62
N GLU A 314 -4.16 10.02 13.32
CA GLU A 314 -3.31 10.84 12.46
C GLU A 314 -3.49 12.35 12.69
N CYS A 315 -4.67 12.76 13.18
CA CYS A 315 -4.93 14.18 13.48
C CYS A 315 -4.12 14.69 14.68
N LEU A 316 -3.75 13.85 15.63
CA LEU A 316 -2.96 14.23 16.79
C LEU A 316 -1.57 14.78 16.40
N ASP A 317 -1.00 14.25 15.33
CA ASP A 317 0.29 14.67 14.78
C ASP A 317 0.15 15.81 13.74
N CYS A 318 -1.08 16.27 13.46
CA CYS A 318 -1.35 17.32 12.49
C CYS A 318 -1.11 18.71 13.11
N PRO A 319 -0.33 19.60 12.44
CA PRO A 319 -0.07 20.96 12.94
C PRO A 319 -1.33 21.84 13.07
N LYS A 320 -2.44 21.44 12.46
CA LYS A 320 -3.75 22.12 12.56
C LYS A 320 -4.60 21.66 13.75
N PHE A 321 -4.23 20.59 14.42
CA PHE A 321 -4.96 20.09 15.58
C PHE A 321 -4.72 20.99 16.81
N PRO A 322 -5.76 21.29 17.64
CA PRO A 322 -7.16 20.83 17.53
C PRO A 322 -8.07 21.73 16.66
N ASN A 323 -7.53 22.82 16.11
CA ASN A 323 -8.30 23.86 15.41
C ASN A 323 -8.38 23.65 13.90
N CYS A 324 -8.56 22.39 13.47
CA CYS A 324 -8.68 22.04 12.05
C CYS A 324 -9.92 22.69 11.43
N ASP A 325 -9.74 23.41 10.33
CA ASP A 325 -10.75 24.17 9.60
C ASP A 325 -11.28 23.46 8.33
N GLU A 326 -10.75 22.26 8.02
CA GLU A 326 -11.24 21.44 6.92
C GLU A 326 -12.64 20.89 7.21
N LEU A 327 -13.45 20.69 6.19
CA LEU A 327 -14.73 19.99 6.29
C LEU A 327 -14.53 18.49 6.27
N ALA A 328 -15.28 17.77 7.10
CA ALA A 328 -15.39 16.32 6.98
C ALA A 328 -16.51 15.98 6.00
N MET A 329 -16.21 15.15 5.01
CA MET A 329 -17.17 14.67 4.03
C MET A 329 -17.15 13.16 3.93
N VAL A 330 -18.29 12.51 3.77
CA VAL A 330 -18.41 11.03 3.67
C VAL A 330 -19.18 10.62 2.43
N LEU A 331 -18.82 9.45 1.91
CA LEU A 331 -19.50 8.73 0.84
C LEU A 331 -19.73 7.29 1.28
N ASP A 332 -20.97 6.83 1.30
CA ASP A 332 -21.32 5.42 1.44
C ASP A 332 -21.23 4.74 0.06
N LEU A 333 -20.51 3.57 -0.05
CA LEU A 333 -20.13 2.92 -1.31
C LEU A 333 -21.12 1.87 -1.82
#